data_dc3e55eb7bd8fbf04f36c607e479593c
#
_entry.id   dc3e55eb7bd8fbf04f36c607e479593c
#
_cell.length_a   1.000
_cell.length_b   1.000
_cell.length_c   1.000
_cell.angle_alpha   90.00
_cell.angle_beta   90.00
_cell.angle_gamma   90.00
#
_symmetry.space_group_name_H-M   'P 1'
#
loop_
_entity.id
_entity.type
_entity.pdbx_description
1 polymer ?
#
loop_
_entity_poly.entity_id
_entity_poly.type
_entity_poly.pdbx_seq_one_letter_code
_entity_poly.pdbx_strand_id
1 'polypeptide(L)'
;MRLVIISLFALFFSLILVISGNAYLMTLIGVQLGQQGIAPSAVGLVMVCYSLGFVVGAFSAPKLLMRVGHIRSFAALAALAAMASITYPLVDALWFWGVLRGLGGFSVAALFVAIESWLSAVATNENRARLFSLYQIVAYSAAAGGQLVLEPGLAAGPNVAYSLAALLLMAAVIPLSVSRLQSPPLEPAESVGLAWLWRITSLGIVTAFISGVLISGFYALVPLYATLTDIEVGDVGNLMSISIFSAMLLAWPIGWLCDRIERSRVLLVIAGVAGMAALFVGMGQEWGFGLRVLMLATVMSIIASVYSIAVAITNDLVEPERRVAASAALMLSYGMGSVIGPLGGSWLMQALAPSALFYGYALILFGLGFYTFYRRLQNTPITVEEQTDFVVTVPESQVASEFDPRTEDTDDIPIEDLIREPEAPNK
;
A
#
# COMPACT_ATOMS: atom_id res chain seq x y z
N MET A 1 25.16 -13.73 14.15
CA MET A 1 23.89 -13.55 14.86
C MET A 1 23.66 -12.11 15.38
N ARG A 2 24.53 -11.48 16.20
CA ARG A 2 24.32 -10.11 16.70
C ARG A 2 24.25 -9.05 15.59
N LEU A 3 25.12 -9.13 14.58
CA LEU A 3 25.13 -8.20 13.43
C LEU A 3 23.88 -8.37 12.56
N VAL A 4 23.39 -9.58 12.36
CA VAL A 4 22.13 -9.87 11.64
C VAL A 4 20.96 -9.18 12.31
N ILE A 5 20.84 -9.31 13.63
CA ILE A 5 19.76 -8.69 14.42
C ILE A 5 19.82 -7.16 14.28
N ILE A 6 21.02 -6.56 14.36
CA ILE A 6 21.20 -5.10 14.21
C ILE A 6 20.82 -4.65 12.80
N SER A 7 21.18 -5.41 11.77
CA SER A 7 20.88 -5.09 10.38
C SER A 7 19.38 -5.18 10.08
N LEU A 8 18.70 -6.23 10.57
CA LEU A 8 17.24 -6.35 10.46
C LEU A 8 16.53 -5.23 11.22
N PHE A 9 17.00 -4.88 12.43
CA PHE A 9 16.44 -3.76 13.18
C PHE A 9 16.57 -2.44 12.40
N ALA A 10 17.73 -2.17 11.78
CA ALA A 10 17.94 -0.97 10.97
C ALA A 10 16.96 -0.91 9.79
N LEU A 11 16.72 -2.06 9.14
CA LEU A 11 15.80 -2.19 8.00
C LEU A 11 14.35 -1.90 8.40
N PHE A 12 13.88 -2.56 9.47
CA PHE A 12 12.51 -2.35 9.98
C PHE A 12 12.32 -0.94 10.53
N PHE A 13 13.33 -0.36 11.17
CA PHE A 13 13.24 1.00 11.68
C PHE A 13 13.16 2.02 10.54
N SER A 14 13.94 1.84 9.47
CA SER A 14 13.83 2.65 8.25
C SER A 14 12.46 2.49 7.59
N LEU A 15 11.93 1.26 7.53
CA LEU A 15 10.57 0.97 7.02
C LEU A 15 9.51 1.75 7.82
N ILE A 16 9.56 1.69 9.16
CA ILE A 16 8.64 2.43 10.04
C ILE A 16 8.66 3.92 9.69
N LEU A 17 9.82 4.51 9.58
CA LEU A 17 9.98 5.95 9.32
C LEU A 17 9.46 6.35 7.92
N VAL A 18 9.76 5.56 6.88
CA VAL A 18 9.26 5.81 5.52
C VAL A 18 7.74 5.71 5.49
N ILE A 19 7.18 4.63 6.03
CA ILE A 19 5.73 4.40 5.99
C ILE A 19 4.98 5.43 6.83
N SER A 20 5.44 5.71 8.04
CA SER A 20 4.81 6.73 8.91
C SER A 20 4.84 8.12 8.26
N GLY A 21 5.99 8.52 7.69
CA GLY A 21 6.13 9.80 7.02
C GLY A 21 5.26 9.92 5.77
N ASN A 22 5.19 8.87 4.95
CA ASN A 22 4.35 8.84 3.76
C ASN A 22 2.84 8.83 4.10
N ALA A 23 2.41 7.98 5.03
CA ALA A 23 1.02 7.89 5.45
C ALA A 23 0.52 9.20 6.08
N TYR A 24 1.34 9.80 6.96
CA TYR A 24 1.09 11.12 7.51
C TYR A 24 0.94 12.19 6.42
N LEU A 25 1.88 12.26 5.46
CA LEU A 25 1.86 13.25 4.39
C LEU A 25 0.65 13.08 3.46
N MET A 26 0.23 11.84 3.19
CA MET A 26 -0.98 11.56 2.41
C MET A 26 -2.20 12.24 3.02
N THR A 27 -2.42 12.03 4.31
CA THR A 27 -3.56 12.58 5.04
C THR A 27 -3.44 14.10 5.21
N LEU A 28 -2.24 14.61 5.51
CA LEU A 28 -1.96 16.04 5.66
C LEU A 28 -2.37 16.82 4.40
N ILE A 29 -1.98 16.35 3.22
CA ILE A 29 -2.31 17.03 1.96
C ILE A 29 -3.81 17.05 1.71
N GLY A 30 -4.52 15.93 1.96
CA GLY A 30 -5.97 15.85 1.81
C GLY A 30 -6.70 16.82 2.73
N VAL A 31 -6.28 16.91 3.99
CA VAL A 31 -6.82 17.85 4.98
C VAL A 31 -6.52 19.30 4.58
N GLN A 32 -5.29 19.63 4.22
CA GLN A 32 -4.88 20.99 3.85
C GLN A 32 -5.62 21.51 2.62
N LEU A 33 -5.72 20.69 1.57
CA LEU A 33 -6.48 21.09 0.37
C LEU A 33 -7.99 21.25 0.65
N GLY A 34 -8.53 20.40 1.55
CA GLY A 34 -9.91 20.53 2.01
C GLY A 34 -10.14 21.82 2.81
N GLN A 35 -9.25 22.16 3.75
CA GLN A 35 -9.31 23.40 4.55
C GLN A 35 -9.16 24.66 3.69
N GLN A 36 -8.39 24.60 2.60
CA GLN A 36 -8.26 25.69 1.63
C GLN A 36 -9.49 25.84 0.73
N GLY A 37 -10.50 24.98 0.85
CA GLY A 37 -11.70 25.01 0.02
C GLY A 37 -11.47 24.64 -1.44
N ILE A 38 -10.39 23.90 -1.73
CA ILE A 38 -10.09 23.45 -3.09
C ILE A 38 -11.13 22.42 -3.54
N ALA A 39 -11.63 22.60 -4.77
CA ALA A 39 -12.64 21.73 -5.35
C ALA A 39 -12.21 20.26 -5.34
N PRO A 40 -13.08 19.31 -4.95
CA PRO A 40 -12.71 17.88 -4.83
C PRO A 40 -12.05 17.31 -6.07
N SER A 41 -12.52 17.64 -7.29
CA SER A 41 -11.91 17.17 -8.54
C SER A 41 -10.48 17.66 -8.72
N ALA A 42 -10.15 18.87 -8.31
CA ALA A 42 -8.80 19.41 -8.35
C ALA A 42 -7.90 18.71 -7.31
N VAL A 43 -8.44 18.40 -6.13
CA VAL A 43 -7.72 17.54 -5.15
C VAL A 43 -7.43 16.17 -5.74
N GLY A 44 -8.42 15.54 -6.39
CA GLY A 44 -8.24 14.25 -7.05
C GLY A 44 -7.13 14.27 -8.12
N LEU A 45 -7.03 15.35 -8.92
CA LEU A 45 -5.96 15.55 -9.89
C LEU A 45 -4.57 15.65 -9.22
N VAL A 46 -4.46 16.31 -8.09
CA VAL A 46 -3.20 16.36 -7.32
C VAL A 46 -2.87 14.96 -6.77
N MET A 47 -3.87 14.28 -6.21
CA MET A 47 -3.66 12.97 -5.58
C MET A 47 -3.31 11.86 -6.59
N VAL A 48 -3.89 11.88 -7.79
CA VAL A 48 -3.57 10.88 -8.82
C VAL A 48 -2.12 10.95 -9.29
N CYS A 49 -1.49 12.13 -9.22
CA CYS A 49 -0.07 12.26 -9.56
C CYS A 49 0.81 11.36 -8.68
N TYR A 50 0.43 11.15 -7.41
CA TYR A 50 1.12 10.19 -6.54
C TYR A 50 1.02 8.76 -7.09
N SER A 51 -0.17 8.30 -7.45
CA SER A 51 -0.38 6.95 -8.01
C SER A 51 0.41 6.76 -9.31
N LEU A 52 0.42 7.76 -10.19
CA LEU A 52 1.22 7.72 -11.42
C LEU A 52 2.71 7.63 -11.11
N GLY A 53 3.21 8.49 -10.21
CA GLY A 53 4.59 8.45 -9.74
C GLY A 53 4.95 7.11 -9.11
N PHE A 54 4.06 6.57 -8.28
CA PHE A 54 4.23 5.28 -7.61
C PHE A 54 4.37 4.12 -8.61
N VAL A 55 3.50 4.05 -9.60
CA VAL A 55 3.59 3.03 -10.67
C VAL A 55 4.91 3.15 -11.42
N VAL A 56 5.27 4.36 -11.86
CA VAL A 56 6.56 4.58 -12.57
C VAL A 56 7.74 4.22 -11.68
N GLY A 57 7.70 4.58 -10.40
CA GLY A 57 8.73 4.27 -9.41
C GLY A 57 8.91 2.77 -9.22
N ALA A 58 7.82 2.04 -9.00
CA ALA A 58 7.85 0.60 -8.80
C ALA A 58 8.49 -0.16 -9.97
N PHE A 59 8.14 0.20 -11.21
CA PHE A 59 8.70 -0.47 -12.39
C PHE A 59 10.13 -0.01 -12.77
N SER A 60 10.55 1.20 -12.38
CA SER A 60 11.89 1.71 -12.69
C SER A 60 12.92 1.46 -11.59
N ALA A 61 12.47 1.24 -10.36
CA ALA A 61 13.33 1.05 -9.20
C ALA A 61 14.36 -0.09 -9.35
N PRO A 62 14.01 -1.30 -9.82
CA PRO A 62 14.99 -2.37 -9.98
C PRO A 62 16.18 -1.94 -10.84
N LYS A 63 15.94 -1.26 -11.97
CA LYS A 63 17.00 -0.75 -12.86
C LYS A 63 17.87 0.31 -12.17
N LEU A 64 17.26 1.18 -11.36
CA LEU A 64 17.98 2.20 -10.59
C LEU A 64 18.86 1.54 -9.54
N LEU A 65 18.33 0.59 -8.78
CA LEU A 65 19.04 -0.13 -7.72
C LEU A 65 20.20 -0.95 -8.26
N MET A 66 20.05 -1.63 -9.39
CA MET A 66 21.13 -2.35 -10.07
C MET A 66 22.25 -1.42 -10.54
N ARG A 67 21.92 -0.21 -11.00
CA ARG A 67 22.90 0.74 -11.54
C ARG A 67 23.67 1.50 -10.47
N VAL A 68 23.00 1.93 -9.40
CA VAL A 68 23.52 2.87 -8.39
C VAL A 68 23.89 2.16 -7.09
N GLY A 69 23.25 1.02 -6.83
CA GLY A 69 23.30 0.28 -5.57
C GLY A 69 22.20 0.70 -4.58
N HIS A 70 21.83 -0.20 -3.68
CA HIS A 70 20.67 -0.04 -2.79
C HIS A 70 20.81 1.15 -1.82
N ILE A 71 21.93 1.24 -1.07
CA ILE A 71 22.11 2.28 -0.04
C ILE A 71 22.09 3.68 -0.65
N ARG A 72 22.82 3.87 -1.76
CA ARG A 72 22.88 5.17 -2.44
C ARG A 72 21.53 5.56 -3.04
N SER A 73 20.85 4.61 -3.68
CA SER A 73 19.50 4.84 -4.22
C SER A 73 18.51 5.16 -3.11
N PHE A 74 18.55 4.42 -2.00
CA PHE A 74 17.68 4.65 -0.84
C PHE A 74 17.90 6.08 -0.29
N ALA A 75 19.14 6.48 -0.06
CA ALA A 75 19.47 7.83 0.45
C ALA A 75 19.00 8.94 -0.51
N ALA A 76 19.23 8.78 -1.81
CA ALA A 76 18.81 9.75 -2.82
C ALA A 76 17.27 9.87 -2.91
N LEU A 77 16.55 8.73 -2.89
CA LEU A 77 15.10 8.68 -2.96
C LEU A 77 14.43 9.24 -1.70
N ALA A 78 14.97 8.91 -0.52
CA ALA A 78 14.46 9.46 0.74
C ALA A 78 14.72 10.99 0.82
N ALA A 79 15.87 11.45 0.34
CA ALA A 79 16.15 12.88 0.22
C ALA A 79 15.20 13.57 -0.76
N LEU A 80 14.90 12.96 -1.91
CA LEU A 80 13.96 13.49 -2.89
C LEU A 80 12.52 13.57 -2.31
N ALA A 81 12.06 12.52 -1.61
CA ALA A 81 10.76 12.51 -0.94
C ALA A 81 10.68 13.58 0.16
N ALA A 82 11.74 13.74 0.96
CA ALA A 82 11.82 14.76 2.00
C ALA A 82 11.84 16.18 1.42
N MET A 83 12.61 16.41 0.36
CA MET A 83 12.62 17.70 -0.35
C MET A 83 11.25 18.02 -0.95
N ALA A 84 10.58 17.04 -1.58
CA ALA A 84 9.23 17.23 -2.05
C ALA A 84 8.29 17.60 -0.90
N SER A 85 8.40 16.96 0.26
CA SER A 85 7.55 17.23 1.43
C SER A 85 7.71 18.64 1.97
N ILE A 86 8.94 19.12 2.15
CA ILE A 86 9.21 20.45 2.74
C ILE A 86 8.91 21.60 1.76
N THR A 87 8.75 21.28 0.47
CA THR A 87 8.55 22.29 -0.58
C THR A 87 7.08 22.66 -0.78
N TYR A 88 6.10 21.84 -0.30
CA TYR A 88 4.68 22.13 -0.46
C TYR A 88 4.28 23.54 -0.01
N PRO A 89 4.67 24.04 1.18
CA PRO A 89 4.25 25.35 1.65
C PRO A 89 4.96 26.52 0.96
N LEU A 90 5.95 26.27 0.09
CA LEU A 90 6.71 27.34 -0.56
C LEU A 90 6.01 27.90 -1.80
N VAL A 91 5.16 27.11 -2.46
CA VAL A 91 4.48 27.51 -3.70
C VAL A 91 3.03 27.08 -3.64
N ASP A 92 2.15 28.05 -3.60
CA ASP A 92 0.69 27.86 -3.53
C ASP A 92 0.09 27.70 -4.93
N ALA A 93 0.51 26.62 -5.64
CA ALA A 93 -0.01 26.29 -6.97
C ALA A 93 -0.27 24.79 -7.10
N LEU A 94 -1.52 24.42 -7.45
CA LEU A 94 -1.96 23.00 -7.52
C LEU A 94 -1.15 22.16 -8.49
N TRP A 95 -0.75 22.71 -9.65
CA TRP A 95 0.08 21.98 -10.61
C TRP A 95 1.44 21.62 -10.01
N PHE A 96 2.00 22.51 -9.19
CA PHE A 96 3.27 22.28 -8.51
C PHE A 96 3.12 21.19 -7.43
N TRP A 97 2.02 21.21 -6.67
CA TRP A 97 1.68 20.15 -5.73
C TRP A 97 1.53 18.80 -6.42
N GLY A 98 0.93 18.78 -7.63
CA GLY A 98 0.86 17.57 -8.46
C GLY A 98 2.25 17.01 -8.82
N VAL A 99 3.20 17.88 -9.21
CA VAL A 99 4.59 17.47 -9.49
C VAL A 99 5.25 16.89 -8.24
N LEU A 100 5.12 17.57 -7.09
CA LEU A 100 5.67 17.08 -5.82
C LEU A 100 5.05 15.74 -5.41
N ARG A 101 3.75 15.54 -5.64
CA ARG A 101 3.07 14.26 -5.41
C ARG A 101 3.62 13.16 -6.31
N GLY A 102 3.85 13.45 -7.60
CA GLY A 102 4.47 12.50 -8.52
C GLY A 102 5.88 12.09 -8.09
N LEU A 103 6.71 13.06 -7.70
CA LEU A 103 8.05 12.81 -7.16
C LEU A 103 8.00 12.00 -5.86
N GLY A 104 7.08 12.33 -4.95
CA GLY A 104 6.86 11.60 -3.71
C GLY A 104 6.46 10.15 -3.96
N GLY A 105 5.47 9.91 -4.83
CA GLY A 105 5.03 8.58 -5.21
C GLY A 105 6.14 7.74 -5.84
N PHE A 106 6.87 8.31 -6.78
CA PHE A 106 8.05 7.68 -7.40
C PHE A 106 9.09 7.26 -6.36
N SER A 107 9.43 8.19 -5.47
CA SER A 107 10.45 7.95 -4.46
C SER A 107 10.02 6.87 -3.46
N VAL A 108 8.78 6.94 -2.98
CA VAL A 108 8.28 5.99 -1.97
C VAL A 108 8.16 4.58 -2.55
N ALA A 109 7.66 4.42 -3.78
CA ALA A 109 7.64 3.12 -4.44
C ALA A 109 9.05 2.51 -4.57
N ALA A 110 10.03 3.31 -5.00
CA ALA A 110 11.39 2.84 -5.14
C ALA A 110 12.06 2.54 -3.78
N LEU A 111 11.69 3.26 -2.71
CA LEU A 111 12.11 2.94 -1.34
C LEU A 111 11.55 1.60 -0.87
N PHE A 112 10.29 1.29 -1.18
CA PHE A 112 9.70 -0.03 -0.88
C PHE A 112 10.43 -1.14 -1.62
N VAL A 113 10.65 -1.00 -2.93
CA VAL A 113 11.44 -1.97 -3.71
C VAL A 113 12.81 -2.21 -3.08
N ALA A 114 13.50 -1.16 -2.62
CA ALA A 114 14.80 -1.29 -1.98
C ALA A 114 14.73 -2.07 -0.65
N ILE A 115 13.76 -1.76 0.22
CA ILE A 115 13.60 -2.43 1.51
C ILE A 115 13.20 -3.89 1.32
N GLU A 116 12.23 -4.15 0.44
CA GLU A 116 11.71 -5.49 0.19
C GLU A 116 12.75 -6.40 -0.45
N SER A 117 13.60 -5.87 -1.36
CA SER A 117 14.71 -6.65 -1.92
C SER A 117 15.73 -7.06 -0.85
N TRP A 118 16.01 -6.22 0.14
CA TRP A 118 16.84 -6.62 1.28
C TRP A 118 16.16 -7.66 2.15
N LEU A 119 14.85 -7.49 2.44
CA LEU A 119 14.10 -8.46 3.22
C LEU A 119 14.02 -9.81 2.52
N SER A 120 13.83 -9.81 1.20
CA SER A 120 13.83 -11.01 0.38
C SER A 120 15.19 -11.73 0.44
N ALA A 121 16.29 -10.99 0.34
CA ALA A 121 17.63 -11.56 0.37
C ALA A 121 18.03 -12.17 1.72
N VAL A 122 17.51 -11.67 2.84
CA VAL A 122 17.78 -12.24 4.19
C VAL A 122 16.75 -13.29 4.60
N ALA A 123 15.69 -13.49 3.80
CA ALA A 123 14.67 -14.50 4.04
C ALA A 123 15.17 -15.88 3.59
N THR A 124 15.17 -16.83 4.50
CA THR A 124 15.39 -18.27 4.21
C THR A 124 14.04 -18.98 4.12
N ASN A 125 14.00 -20.15 3.49
CA ASN A 125 12.77 -20.95 3.40
C ASN A 125 12.12 -21.21 4.77
N GLU A 126 12.92 -21.31 5.84
CA GLU A 126 12.43 -21.54 7.22
C GLU A 126 11.81 -20.28 7.86
N ASN A 127 12.33 -19.09 7.56
CA ASN A 127 11.94 -17.85 8.23
C ASN A 127 11.10 -16.90 7.37
N ARG A 128 10.99 -17.15 6.06
CA ARG A 128 10.34 -16.28 5.08
C ARG A 128 8.90 -15.89 5.49
N ALA A 129 8.07 -16.86 5.85
CA ALA A 129 6.70 -16.61 6.29
C ALA A 129 6.61 -15.73 7.53
N ARG A 130 7.52 -15.94 8.51
CA ARG A 130 7.57 -15.12 9.74
C ARG A 130 8.03 -13.70 9.45
N LEU A 131 9.06 -13.56 8.60
CA LEU A 131 9.62 -12.27 8.24
C LEU A 131 8.61 -11.45 7.42
N PHE A 132 7.88 -12.12 6.50
CA PHE A 132 6.80 -11.50 5.74
C PHE A 132 5.64 -11.02 6.63
N SER A 133 5.21 -11.87 7.56
CA SER A 133 4.16 -11.49 8.53
C SER A 133 4.60 -10.32 9.42
N LEU A 134 5.86 -10.30 9.86
CA LEU A 134 6.42 -9.19 10.63
C LEU A 134 6.46 -7.90 9.81
N TYR A 135 6.87 -7.98 8.54
CA TYR A 135 6.85 -6.85 7.61
C TYR A 135 5.45 -6.23 7.52
N GLN A 136 4.41 -7.04 7.34
CA GLN A 136 3.04 -6.57 7.24
C GLN A 136 2.55 -5.90 8.55
N ILE A 137 2.82 -6.52 9.70
CA ILE A 137 2.46 -5.95 11.01
C ILE A 137 3.14 -4.59 11.21
N VAL A 138 4.44 -4.51 10.90
CA VAL A 138 5.22 -3.28 11.01
C VAL A 138 4.69 -2.22 10.06
N ALA A 139 4.40 -2.58 8.80
CA ALA A 139 3.90 -1.66 7.79
C ALA A 139 2.55 -1.03 8.19
N TYR A 140 1.56 -1.85 8.57
CA TYR A 140 0.26 -1.34 9.00
C TYR A 140 0.35 -0.53 10.30
N SER A 141 1.16 -0.99 11.28
CA SER A 141 1.36 -0.27 12.55
C SER A 141 2.03 1.08 12.33
N ALA A 142 3.02 1.14 11.44
CA ALA A 142 3.71 2.39 11.08
C ALA A 142 2.78 3.35 10.34
N ALA A 143 1.97 2.84 9.40
CA ALA A 143 0.99 3.65 8.69
C ALA A 143 -0.08 4.22 9.63
N ALA A 144 -0.59 3.40 10.55
CA ALA A 144 -1.55 3.85 11.55
C ALA A 144 -0.93 4.84 12.55
N GLY A 145 0.28 4.56 13.04
CA GLY A 145 1.02 5.44 13.96
C GLY A 145 1.35 6.79 13.34
N GLY A 146 1.70 6.82 12.05
CA GLY A 146 1.95 8.06 11.32
C GLY A 146 0.74 9.01 11.31
N GLN A 147 -0.49 8.50 11.32
CA GLN A 147 -1.69 9.33 11.35
C GLN A 147 -1.85 10.13 12.64
N LEU A 148 -1.36 9.60 13.76
CA LEU A 148 -1.45 10.25 15.08
C LEU A 148 -0.58 11.51 15.18
N VAL A 149 0.33 11.73 14.24
CA VAL A 149 1.18 12.93 14.14
C VAL A 149 0.41 14.11 13.52
N LEU A 150 -0.78 13.86 12.91
CA LEU A 150 -1.52 14.87 12.15
C LEU A 150 -1.92 16.08 13.01
N GLU A 151 -2.59 15.84 14.12
CA GLU A 151 -3.08 16.90 14.99
C GLU A 151 -1.94 17.73 15.60
N PRO A 152 -0.93 17.14 16.29
CA PRO A 152 0.18 17.93 16.83
C PRO A 152 0.99 18.65 15.74
N GLY A 153 1.13 18.06 14.57
CA GLY A 153 1.80 18.70 13.43
C GLY A 153 1.09 19.95 12.95
N LEU A 154 -0.23 19.89 12.76
CA LEU A 154 -1.04 21.03 12.30
C LEU A 154 -1.23 22.07 13.41
N ALA A 155 -1.35 21.66 14.67
CA ALA A 155 -1.41 22.59 15.82
C ALA A 155 -0.15 23.44 15.94
N ALA A 156 1.02 22.89 15.58
CA ALA A 156 2.28 23.62 15.54
C ALA A 156 2.44 24.54 14.30
N GLY A 157 1.54 24.43 13.34
CA GLY A 157 1.48 25.22 12.11
C GLY A 157 1.77 24.45 10.84
N PRO A 158 1.25 24.90 9.68
CA PRO A 158 1.35 24.17 8.41
C PRO A 158 2.80 23.85 8.00
N ASN A 159 3.72 24.80 8.15
CA ASN A 159 5.13 24.61 7.81
C ASN A 159 5.78 23.53 8.70
N VAL A 160 5.41 23.46 9.97
CA VAL A 160 5.90 22.43 10.89
C VAL A 160 5.35 21.06 10.48
N ALA A 161 4.07 20.98 10.09
CA ALA A 161 3.45 19.76 9.64
C ALA A 161 4.20 19.13 8.46
N TYR A 162 4.52 19.90 7.41
CA TYR A 162 5.30 19.41 6.27
C TYR A 162 6.75 19.08 6.64
N SER A 163 7.35 19.87 7.56
CA SER A 163 8.70 19.60 8.06
C SER A 163 8.79 18.28 8.83
N LEU A 164 7.75 17.91 9.60
CA LEU A 164 7.68 16.62 10.31
C LEU A 164 7.65 15.44 9.33
N ALA A 165 6.88 15.54 8.24
CA ALA A 165 6.89 14.53 7.18
C ALA A 165 8.29 14.38 6.56
N ALA A 166 8.94 15.51 6.24
CA ALA A 166 10.29 15.52 5.68
C ALA A 166 11.31 14.92 6.65
N LEU A 167 11.21 15.22 7.94
CA LEU A 167 12.09 14.68 8.99
C LEU A 167 11.96 13.16 9.12
N LEU A 168 10.74 12.63 9.11
CA LEU A 168 10.50 11.18 9.15
C LEU A 168 11.14 10.48 7.93
N LEU A 169 10.90 11.01 6.73
CA LEU A 169 11.46 10.46 5.50
C LEU A 169 13.00 10.55 5.46
N MET A 170 13.57 11.65 5.91
CA MET A 170 15.03 11.83 5.96
C MET A 170 15.67 10.97 7.04
N ALA A 171 15.05 10.87 8.21
CA ALA A 171 15.55 10.06 9.32
C ALA A 171 15.64 8.57 8.96
N ALA A 172 14.82 8.09 8.02
CA ALA A 172 14.88 6.72 7.54
C ALA A 172 16.23 6.35 6.90
N VAL A 173 17.00 7.33 6.42
CA VAL A 173 18.32 7.11 5.84
C VAL A 173 19.34 6.69 6.90
N ILE A 174 19.22 7.20 8.12
CA ILE A 174 20.23 7.05 9.18
C ILE A 174 20.50 5.59 9.54
N PRO A 175 19.47 4.76 9.89
CA PRO A 175 19.70 3.37 10.29
C PRO A 175 20.38 2.54 9.19
N LEU A 176 19.95 2.72 7.93
CA LEU A 176 20.51 2.00 6.79
C LEU A 176 21.93 2.46 6.46
N SER A 177 22.23 3.76 6.54
CA SER A 177 23.57 4.30 6.26
C SER A 177 24.62 3.83 7.27
N VAL A 178 24.20 3.54 8.51
CA VAL A 178 25.08 3.03 9.58
C VAL A 178 25.14 1.50 9.57
N SER A 179 24.19 0.83 8.89
CA SER A 179 24.17 -0.63 8.79
C SER A 179 25.31 -1.14 7.90
N ARG A 180 25.69 -2.40 8.09
CA ARG A 180 26.71 -3.08 7.28
C ARG A 180 26.10 -3.97 6.19
N LEU A 181 24.83 -3.74 5.84
CA LEU A 181 24.15 -4.50 4.81
C LEU A 181 24.81 -4.29 3.45
N GLN A 182 25.07 -5.37 2.75
CA GLN A 182 25.47 -5.35 1.35
C GLN A 182 24.25 -5.25 0.46
N SER A 183 24.44 -4.73 -0.77
CA SER A 183 23.39 -4.70 -1.77
C SER A 183 23.10 -6.13 -2.24
N PRO A 184 21.88 -6.65 -2.09
CA PRO A 184 21.56 -7.97 -2.64
C PRO A 184 21.60 -7.94 -4.18
N PRO A 185 21.89 -9.08 -4.82
CA PRO A 185 21.70 -9.21 -6.25
C PRO A 185 20.21 -9.08 -6.57
N LEU A 186 19.88 -8.30 -7.60
CA LEU A 186 18.52 -8.23 -8.16
C LEU A 186 18.54 -8.95 -9.50
N GLU A 187 17.69 -9.95 -9.63
CA GLU A 187 17.46 -10.59 -10.92
C GLU A 187 16.28 -9.91 -11.64
N PRO A 188 16.37 -9.75 -12.97
CA PRO A 188 15.24 -9.25 -13.74
C PRO A 188 14.11 -10.28 -13.68
N ALA A 189 12.99 -9.93 -13.04
CA ALA A 189 11.80 -10.78 -13.03
C ALA A 189 11.24 -10.95 -14.44
N GLU A 190 10.92 -12.18 -14.84
CA GLU A 190 10.15 -12.42 -16.05
C GLU A 190 8.77 -11.77 -15.91
N SER A 191 8.34 -11.06 -16.94
CA SER A 191 7.03 -10.42 -16.96
C SER A 191 6.07 -11.16 -17.89
N VAL A 192 4.89 -11.49 -17.39
CA VAL A 192 3.78 -11.96 -18.24
C VAL A 192 2.83 -10.81 -18.55
N GLY A 193 2.27 -10.81 -19.77
CA GLY A 193 1.32 -9.77 -20.16
C GLY A 193 -0.04 -9.96 -19.47
N LEU A 194 -0.75 -8.84 -19.19
CA LEU A 194 -2.13 -8.87 -18.67
C LEU A 194 -3.08 -9.73 -19.52
N ALA A 195 -2.90 -9.75 -20.84
CA ALA A 195 -3.72 -10.56 -21.74
C ALA A 195 -3.55 -12.07 -21.51
N TRP A 196 -2.35 -12.53 -21.14
CA TRP A 196 -2.10 -13.91 -20.76
C TRP A 196 -2.82 -14.26 -19.46
N LEU A 197 -2.66 -13.42 -18.44
CA LEU A 197 -3.28 -13.65 -17.13
C LEU A 197 -4.82 -13.57 -17.21
N TRP A 198 -5.38 -12.70 -18.09
CA TRP A 198 -6.81 -12.60 -18.31
C TRP A 198 -7.44 -13.91 -18.78
N ARG A 199 -6.72 -14.68 -19.58
CA ARG A 199 -7.19 -16.00 -20.07
C ARG A 199 -7.22 -17.05 -18.98
N ILE A 200 -6.36 -16.91 -17.97
CA ILE A 200 -6.27 -17.82 -16.81
C ILE A 200 -7.28 -17.39 -15.75
N THR A 201 -7.20 -16.14 -15.30
CA THR A 201 -8.05 -15.61 -14.25
C THR A 201 -8.46 -14.16 -14.49
N SER A 202 -9.60 -13.96 -15.13
CA SER A 202 -10.17 -12.61 -15.22
C SER A 202 -10.67 -12.11 -13.87
N LEU A 203 -11.09 -13.01 -12.96
CA LEU A 203 -11.52 -12.66 -11.60
C LEU A 203 -10.36 -12.05 -10.80
N GLY A 204 -9.17 -12.65 -10.84
CA GLY A 204 -7.98 -12.11 -10.18
C GLY A 204 -7.64 -10.69 -10.67
N ILE A 205 -7.61 -10.48 -11.99
CA ILE A 205 -7.30 -9.16 -12.58
C ILE A 205 -8.34 -8.10 -12.18
N VAL A 206 -9.63 -8.40 -12.34
CA VAL A 206 -10.71 -7.45 -11.98
C VAL A 206 -10.68 -7.13 -10.49
N THR A 207 -10.46 -8.14 -9.66
CA THR A 207 -10.36 -7.97 -8.20
C THR A 207 -9.17 -7.09 -7.82
N ALA A 208 -7.99 -7.29 -8.43
CA ALA A 208 -6.81 -6.47 -8.22
C ALA A 208 -7.03 -5.00 -8.68
N PHE A 209 -7.66 -4.82 -9.85
CA PHE A 209 -8.03 -3.50 -10.36
C PHE A 209 -8.96 -2.75 -9.39
N ILE A 210 -10.02 -3.40 -8.94
CA ILE A 210 -10.99 -2.83 -8.00
C ILE A 210 -10.33 -2.51 -6.67
N SER A 211 -9.45 -3.38 -6.17
CA SER A 211 -8.64 -3.08 -4.97
C SER A 211 -7.84 -1.79 -5.15
N GLY A 212 -7.20 -1.61 -6.32
CA GLY A 212 -6.49 -0.37 -6.63
C GLY A 212 -7.38 0.86 -6.58
N VAL A 213 -8.57 0.79 -7.19
CA VAL A 213 -9.56 1.89 -7.15
C VAL A 213 -9.95 2.25 -5.72
N LEU A 214 -10.28 1.25 -4.91
CA LEU A 214 -10.80 1.45 -3.55
C LEU A 214 -9.73 1.94 -2.58
N ILE A 215 -8.55 1.30 -2.56
CA ILE A 215 -7.47 1.63 -1.62
C ILE A 215 -6.88 3.02 -1.93
N SER A 216 -6.56 3.31 -3.18
CA SER A 216 -6.00 4.61 -3.55
C SER A 216 -7.01 5.74 -3.29
N GLY A 217 -8.28 5.51 -3.64
CA GLY A 217 -9.36 6.44 -3.34
C GLY A 217 -9.54 6.65 -1.83
N PHE A 218 -9.43 5.61 -1.02
CA PHE A 218 -9.53 5.72 0.44
C PHE A 218 -8.43 6.63 1.01
N TYR A 219 -7.18 6.33 0.74
CA TYR A 219 -6.06 7.13 1.25
C TYR A 219 -6.05 8.57 0.71
N ALA A 220 -6.48 8.78 -0.52
CA ALA A 220 -6.49 10.10 -1.15
C ALA A 220 -7.67 10.98 -0.72
N LEU A 221 -8.87 10.39 -0.55
CA LEU A 221 -10.12 11.15 -0.48
C LEU A 221 -10.84 11.07 0.87
N VAL A 222 -10.57 10.07 1.72
CA VAL A 222 -11.20 10.01 3.05
C VAL A 222 -10.77 11.18 3.94
N PRO A 223 -9.50 11.64 3.95
CA PRO A 223 -9.13 12.86 4.69
C PRO A 223 -9.86 14.11 4.17
N LEU A 224 -10.03 14.23 2.85
CA LEU A 224 -10.82 15.30 2.24
C LEU A 224 -12.31 15.21 2.63
N TYR A 225 -12.89 14.00 2.53
CA TYR A 225 -14.27 13.74 2.98
C TYR A 225 -14.48 14.16 4.43
N ALA A 226 -13.57 13.78 5.32
CA ALA A 226 -13.62 14.11 6.72
C ALA A 226 -13.64 15.63 6.94
N THR A 227 -12.76 16.37 6.24
CA THR A 227 -12.71 17.83 6.30
C THR A 227 -13.99 18.47 5.75
N LEU A 228 -14.55 17.96 4.65
CA LEU A 228 -15.77 18.49 4.03
C LEU A 228 -17.05 18.14 4.81
N THR A 229 -16.98 17.23 5.77
CA THR A 229 -18.08 16.83 6.66
C THR A 229 -17.86 17.29 8.10
N ASP A 230 -17.06 18.35 8.28
CA ASP A 230 -16.82 19.05 9.55
C ASP A 230 -16.29 18.13 10.67
N ILE A 231 -15.53 17.05 10.32
CA ILE A 231 -14.79 16.25 11.28
C ILE A 231 -13.57 17.06 11.73
N GLU A 232 -13.39 17.20 13.03
CA GLU A 232 -12.24 17.92 13.59
C GLU A 232 -10.91 17.26 13.17
N VAL A 233 -9.87 18.07 12.98
CA VAL A 233 -8.58 17.60 12.45
C VAL A 233 -7.95 16.49 13.30
N GLY A 234 -8.05 16.58 14.64
CA GLY A 234 -7.61 15.56 15.56
C GLY A 234 -8.32 14.23 15.35
N ASP A 235 -9.60 14.30 15.08
CA ASP A 235 -10.44 13.15 14.77
C ASP A 235 -10.15 12.54 13.40
N VAL A 236 -9.68 13.33 12.42
CA VAL A 236 -9.25 12.78 11.11
C VAL A 236 -8.05 11.84 11.28
N GLY A 237 -7.06 12.25 12.08
CA GLY A 237 -5.90 11.41 12.39
C GLY A 237 -6.31 10.11 13.08
N ASN A 238 -7.19 10.19 14.09
CA ASN A 238 -7.72 9.03 14.80
C ASN A 238 -8.54 8.11 13.89
N LEU A 239 -9.41 8.66 13.05
CA LEU A 239 -10.23 7.93 12.10
C LEU A 239 -9.36 7.13 11.11
N MET A 240 -8.35 7.77 10.53
CA MET A 240 -7.41 7.11 9.61
C MET A 240 -6.57 6.06 10.34
N SER A 241 -6.05 6.37 11.52
CA SER A 241 -5.25 5.45 12.33
C SER A 241 -6.05 4.18 12.69
N ILE A 242 -7.27 4.33 13.22
CA ILE A 242 -8.13 3.21 13.60
C ILE A 242 -8.50 2.38 12.36
N SER A 243 -8.84 3.03 11.25
CA SER A 243 -9.19 2.34 10.00
C SER A 243 -8.05 1.49 9.46
N ILE A 244 -6.82 2.03 9.44
CA ILE A 244 -5.64 1.32 8.97
C ILE A 244 -5.25 0.20 9.93
N PHE A 245 -5.29 0.46 11.24
CA PHE A 245 -4.97 -0.56 12.24
C PHE A 245 -5.97 -1.71 12.22
N SER A 246 -7.26 -1.42 12.04
CA SER A 246 -8.29 -2.46 11.93
C SER A 246 -8.10 -3.35 10.69
N ALA A 247 -7.54 -2.81 9.59
CA ALA A 247 -7.19 -3.61 8.42
C ALA A 247 -6.15 -4.70 8.75
N MET A 248 -5.15 -4.36 9.57
CA MET A 248 -4.19 -5.35 10.07
C MET A 248 -4.87 -6.44 10.91
N LEU A 249 -5.77 -6.05 11.82
CA LEU A 249 -6.44 -7.00 12.70
C LEU A 249 -7.38 -7.94 11.96
N LEU A 250 -8.13 -7.44 10.96
CA LEU A 250 -9.07 -8.25 10.19
C LEU A 250 -8.42 -9.05 9.06
N ALA A 251 -7.20 -8.73 8.66
CA ALA A 251 -6.46 -9.52 7.67
C ALA A 251 -6.31 -10.99 8.09
N TRP A 252 -6.06 -11.25 9.39
CA TRP A 252 -5.92 -12.61 9.91
C TRP A 252 -7.23 -13.43 9.85
N PRO A 253 -8.38 -12.98 10.39
CA PRO A 253 -9.63 -13.75 10.28
C PRO A 253 -10.09 -13.91 8.83
N ILE A 254 -9.86 -12.94 7.95
CA ILE A 254 -10.20 -13.06 6.53
C ILE A 254 -9.30 -14.12 5.87
N GLY A 255 -7.99 -14.13 6.16
CA GLY A 255 -7.07 -15.16 5.68
C GLY A 255 -7.47 -16.56 6.16
N TRP A 256 -7.73 -16.71 7.45
CA TRP A 256 -8.22 -17.96 8.03
C TRP A 256 -9.51 -18.47 7.37
N LEU A 257 -10.40 -17.54 6.96
CA LEU A 257 -11.61 -17.88 6.24
C LEU A 257 -11.30 -18.34 4.81
N CYS A 258 -10.34 -17.70 4.13
CA CYS A 258 -9.89 -18.06 2.79
C CYS A 258 -9.20 -19.43 2.70
N ASP A 259 -8.62 -19.92 3.82
CA ASP A 259 -8.00 -21.25 3.88
C ASP A 259 -9.02 -22.36 4.16
N ARG A 260 -10.25 -22.04 4.58
CA ARG A 260 -11.28 -23.01 4.97
C ARG A 260 -12.53 -23.00 4.08
N ILE A 261 -12.70 -21.93 3.34
CA ILE A 261 -13.84 -21.72 2.45
C ILE A 261 -13.30 -21.31 1.08
N GLU A 262 -14.01 -21.71 0.05
CA GLU A 262 -13.72 -21.29 -1.32
C GLU A 262 -13.57 -19.76 -1.42
N ARG A 263 -12.41 -19.29 -1.90
CA ARG A 263 -12.02 -17.87 -1.93
C ARG A 263 -13.02 -16.99 -2.66
N SER A 264 -13.65 -17.49 -3.71
CA SER A 264 -14.67 -16.74 -4.43
C SER A 264 -15.94 -16.54 -3.60
N ARG A 265 -16.29 -17.47 -2.69
CA ARG A 265 -17.39 -17.27 -1.71
C ARG A 265 -17.01 -16.22 -0.67
N VAL A 266 -15.80 -16.31 -0.16
CA VAL A 266 -15.29 -15.31 0.80
C VAL A 266 -15.32 -13.92 0.15
N LEU A 267 -14.80 -13.77 -1.06
CA LEU A 267 -14.82 -12.51 -1.81
C LEU A 267 -16.24 -11.96 -2.00
N LEU A 268 -17.20 -12.83 -2.36
CA LEU A 268 -18.60 -12.45 -2.52
C LEU A 268 -19.19 -11.86 -1.21
N VAL A 269 -18.97 -12.55 -0.09
CA VAL A 269 -19.51 -12.16 1.21
C VAL A 269 -18.88 -10.86 1.69
N ILE A 270 -17.55 -10.76 1.67
CA ILE A 270 -16.86 -9.56 2.15
C ILE A 270 -17.14 -8.34 1.27
N ALA A 271 -17.27 -8.51 -0.05
CA ALA A 271 -17.68 -7.43 -0.94
C ALA A 271 -19.10 -6.93 -0.61
N GLY A 272 -20.02 -7.84 -0.29
CA GLY A 272 -21.37 -7.48 0.19
C GLY A 272 -21.33 -6.73 1.52
N VAL A 273 -20.57 -7.23 2.50
CA VAL A 273 -20.42 -6.57 3.82
C VAL A 273 -19.78 -5.19 3.69
N ALA A 274 -18.70 -5.05 2.92
CA ALA A 274 -18.05 -3.76 2.71
C ALA A 274 -18.94 -2.80 1.92
N GLY A 275 -19.69 -3.30 0.93
CA GLY A 275 -20.67 -2.51 0.18
C GLY A 275 -21.75 -1.95 1.08
N MET A 276 -22.29 -2.76 1.99
CA MET A 276 -23.25 -2.30 3.00
C MET A 276 -22.65 -1.31 3.97
N ALA A 277 -21.43 -1.56 4.49
CA ALA A 277 -20.75 -0.64 5.37
C ALA A 277 -20.49 0.72 4.67
N ALA A 278 -20.09 0.70 3.39
CA ALA A 278 -19.92 1.91 2.60
C ALA A 278 -21.22 2.68 2.41
N LEU A 279 -22.35 2.00 2.13
CA LEU A 279 -23.67 2.65 2.10
C LEU A 279 -23.99 3.33 3.44
N PHE A 280 -23.75 2.65 4.55
CA PHE A 280 -23.99 3.22 5.87
C PHE A 280 -23.12 4.45 6.14
N VAL A 281 -21.83 4.45 5.74
CA VAL A 281 -20.98 5.66 5.83
C VAL A 281 -21.60 6.80 5.00
N GLY A 282 -22.03 6.52 3.76
CA GLY A 282 -22.64 7.52 2.87
C GLY A 282 -23.92 8.13 3.44
N MET A 283 -24.74 7.34 4.13
CA MET A 283 -26.01 7.77 4.74
C MET A 283 -25.83 8.39 6.13
N GLY A 284 -24.74 8.07 6.81
CA GLY A 284 -24.58 8.30 8.25
C GLY A 284 -23.90 9.61 8.62
N GLN A 285 -24.07 10.69 7.86
CA GLN A 285 -23.43 11.98 8.16
C GLN A 285 -23.83 12.55 9.53
N GLU A 286 -25.05 12.29 9.97
CA GLU A 286 -25.60 12.72 11.26
C GLU A 286 -25.26 11.77 12.43
N TRP A 287 -24.60 10.64 12.14
CA TRP A 287 -24.28 9.66 13.18
C TRP A 287 -23.11 10.11 14.05
N GLY A 288 -23.11 9.67 15.28
CA GLY A 288 -21.99 9.93 16.20
C GLY A 288 -20.66 9.43 15.63
N PHE A 289 -19.57 10.15 15.95
CA PHE A 289 -18.22 9.91 15.44
C PHE A 289 -17.80 8.43 15.56
N GLY A 290 -18.06 7.78 16.70
CA GLY A 290 -17.68 6.37 16.93
C GLY A 290 -18.29 5.39 15.90
N LEU A 291 -19.56 5.58 15.52
CA LEU A 291 -20.21 4.72 14.53
C LEU A 291 -19.65 4.96 13.12
N ARG A 292 -19.36 6.21 12.76
CA ARG A 292 -18.69 6.55 11.49
C ARG A 292 -17.31 5.89 11.41
N VAL A 293 -16.52 5.97 12.48
CA VAL A 293 -15.20 5.32 12.57
C VAL A 293 -15.34 3.79 12.41
N LEU A 294 -16.30 3.16 13.09
CA LEU A 294 -16.53 1.71 13.01
C LEU A 294 -16.86 1.27 11.58
N MET A 295 -17.74 2.00 10.89
CA MET A 295 -18.11 1.67 9.52
C MET A 295 -16.93 1.89 8.54
N LEU A 296 -16.19 3.00 8.68
CA LEU A 296 -14.99 3.27 7.89
C LEU A 296 -13.88 2.24 8.13
N ALA A 297 -13.67 1.86 9.39
CA ALA A 297 -12.76 0.79 9.76
C ALA A 297 -13.14 -0.55 9.11
N THR A 298 -14.44 -0.86 9.08
CA THR A 298 -14.95 -2.07 8.41
C THR A 298 -14.70 -2.01 6.90
N VAL A 299 -15.00 -0.89 6.25
CA VAL A 299 -14.71 -0.70 4.81
C VAL A 299 -13.22 -0.87 4.55
N MET A 300 -12.34 -0.16 5.29
CA MET A 300 -10.89 -0.22 5.08
C MET A 300 -10.34 -1.63 5.27
N SER A 301 -10.78 -2.32 6.32
CA SER A 301 -10.32 -3.68 6.63
C SER A 301 -10.62 -4.67 5.52
N ILE A 302 -11.79 -4.55 4.92
CA ILE A 302 -12.19 -5.45 3.84
C ILE A 302 -11.49 -5.08 2.54
N ILE A 303 -11.47 -3.79 2.15
CA ILE A 303 -10.84 -3.39 0.90
C ILE A 303 -9.32 -3.67 0.90
N ALA A 304 -8.67 -3.59 2.07
CA ALA A 304 -7.27 -3.95 2.23
C ALA A 304 -7.01 -5.44 1.95
N SER A 305 -7.97 -6.31 2.24
CA SER A 305 -7.85 -7.76 1.99
C SER A 305 -8.18 -8.18 0.56
N VAL A 306 -8.85 -7.32 -0.22
CA VAL A 306 -9.29 -7.65 -1.60
C VAL A 306 -8.12 -7.98 -2.51
N TYR A 307 -6.99 -7.25 -2.41
CA TYR A 307 -5.80 -7.53 -3.22
C TYR A 307 -5.17 -8.88 -2.87
N SER A 308 -5.06 -9.19 -1.58
CA SER A 308 -4.54 -10.50 -1.12
C SER A 308 -5.38 -11.67 -1.65
N ILE A 309 -6.71 -11.49 -1.70
CA ILE A 309 -7.61 -12.50 -2.27
C ILE A 309 -7.42 -12.60 -3.79
N ALA A 310 -7.18 -11.48 -4.49
CA ALA A 310 -6.89 -11.51 -5.93
C ALA A 310 -5.61 -12.30 -6.24
N VAL A 311 -4.55 -12.08 -5.44
CA VAL A 311 -3.29 -12.82 -5.53
C VAL A 311 -3.51 -14.30 -5.23
N ALA A 312 -4.26 -14.61 -4.17
CA ALA A 312 -4.54 -15.97 -3.77
C ALA A 312 -5.34 -16.75 -4.85
N ILE A 313 -6.43 -16.16 -5.38
CA ILE A 313 -7.20 -16.74 -6.50
C ILE A 313 -6.33 -16.97 -7.73
N THR A 314 -5.39 -16.07 -7.98
CA THR A 314 -4.47 -16.18 -9.12
C THR A 314 -3.48 -17.31 -8.93
N ASN A 315 -2.87 -17.40 -7.74
CA ASN A 315 -1.86 -18.41 -7.42
C ASN A 315 -2.42 -19.83 -7.36
N ASP A 316 -3.73 -19.99 -7.13
CA ASP A 316 -4.40 -21.29 -7.22
C ASP A 316 -4.51 -21.81 -8.67
N LEU A 317 -4.44 -20.91 -9.65
CA LEU A 317 -4.64 -21.23 -11.06
C LEU A 317 -3.34 -21.20 -11.88
N VAL A 318 -2.28 -20.59 -11.33
CA VAL A 318 -1.00 -20.37 -12.02
C VAL A 318 0.05 -21.34 -11.49
N GLU A 319 0.81 -21.92 -12.39
CA GLU A 319 1.95 -22.80 -12.08
C GLU A 319 2.97 -22.06 -11.18
N PRO A 320 3.64 -22.74 -10.21
CA PRO A 320 4.55 -22.12 -9.24
C PRO A 320 5.61 -21.22 -9.89
N GLU A 321 6.22 -21.66 -11.00
CA GLU A 321 7.31 -20.98 -11.70
C GLU A 321 6.87 -19.64 -12.32
N ARG A 322 5.56 -19.44 -12.51
CA ARG A 322 4.98 -18.23 -13.12
C ARG A 322 4.28 -17.31 -12.13
N ARG A 323 4.24 -17.64 -10.84
CA ARG A 323 3.54 -16.85 -9.81
C ARG A 323 4.10 -15.44 -9.66
N VAL A 324 5.42 -15.29 -9.67
CA VAL A 324 6.09 -13.98 -9.60
C VAL A 324 5.67 -13.11 -10.79
N ALA A 325 5.71 -13.67 -12.00
CA ALA A 325 5.30 -12.97 -13.21
C ALA A 325 3.80 -12.62 -13.22
N ALA A 326 2.94 -13.50 -12.69
CA ALA A 326 1.50 -13.24 -12.53
C ALA A 326 1.24 -12.13 -11.50
N SER A 327 1.98 -12.09 -10.39
CA SER A 327 1.90 -11.03 -9.38
C SER A 327 2.29 -9.68 -9.94
N ALA A 328 3.30 -9.60 -10.82
CA ALA A 328 3.66 -8.38 -11.53
C ALA A 328 2.52 -7.87 -12.43
N ALA A 329 1.79 -8.77 -13.11
CA ALA A 329 0.62 -8.42 -13.90
C ALA A 329 -0.55 -7.95 -13.03
N LEU A 330 -0.79 -8.57 -11.86
CA LEU A 330 -1.80 -8.11 -10.89
C LEU A 330 -1.46 -6.72 -10.35
N MET A 331 -0.18 -6.47 -10.04
CA MET A 331 0.29 -5.16 -9.59
C MET A 331 0.05 -4.08 -10.67
N LEU A 332 0.27 -4.39 -11.94
CA LEU A 332 -0.06 -3.47 -13.02
C LEU A 332 -1.57 -3.18 -13.08
N SER A 333 -2.41 -4.21 -12.91
CA SER A 333 -3.87 -4.05 -12.84
C SER A 333 -4.29 -3.17 -11.66
N TYR A 334 -3.72 -3.42 -10.48
CA TYR A 334 -3.90 -2.58 -9.29
C TYR A 334 -3.46 -1.13 -9.55
N GLY A 335 -2.29 -0.92 -10.17
CA GLY A 335 -1.77 0.40 -10.52
C GLY A 335 -2.71 1.19 -11.45
N MET A 336 -3.30 0.53 -12.45
CA MET A 336 -4.33 1.17 -13.28
C MET A 336 -5.55 1.58 -12.45
N GLY A 337 -6.01 0.71 -11.55
CA GLY A 337 -7.10 1.02 -10.62
C GLY A 337 -6.75 2.20 -9.70
N SER A 338 -5.51 2.26 -9.21
CA SER A 338 -5.06 3.32 -8.29
C SER A 338 -5.05 4.72 -8.92
N VAL A 339 -4.96 4.82 -10.23
CA VAL A 339 -5.12 6.08 -10.96
C VAL A 339 -6.59 6.49 -11.06
N ILE A 340 -7.49 5.52 -11.27
CA ILE A 340 -8.91 5.78 -11.45
C ILE A 340 -9.61 6.14 -10.12
N GLY A 341 -9.18 5.56 -9.01
CA GLY A 341 -9.80 5.75 -7.69
C GLY A 341 -9.92 7.22 -7.27
N PRO A 342 -8.80 7.97 -7.15
CA PRO A 342 -8.85 9.37 -6.78
C PRO A 342 -9.60 10.25 -7.79
N LEU A 343 -9.48 9.99 -9.09
CA LEU A 343 -10.16 10.76 -10.14
C LEU A 343 -11.67 10.54 -10.09
N GLY A 344 -12.12 9.31 -10.13
CA GLY A 344 -13.54 8.97 -10.13
C GLY A 344 -14.23 9.35 -8.83
N GLY A 345 -13.58 9.03 -7.68
CA GLY A 345 -14.11 9.36 -6.36
C GLY A 345 -14.24 10.88 -6.15
N SER A 346 -13.23 11.65 -6.50
CA SER A 346 -13.26 13.12 -6.34
C SER A 346 -14.27 13.78 -7.28
N TRP A 347 -14.44 13.25 -8.50
CA TRP A 347 -15.49 13.72 -9.40
C TRP A 347 -16.89 13.45 -8.84
N LEU A 348 -17.13 12.26 -8.27
CA LEU A 348 -18.40 11.95 -7.60
C LEU A 348 -18.66 12.88 -6.41
N MET A 349 -17.64 13.13 -5.59
CA MET A 349 -17.73 14.06 -4.46
C MET A 349 -18.14 15.47 -4.91
N GLN A 350 -17.56 15.95 -6.01
CA GLN A 350 -17.86 17.31 -6.53
C GLN A 350 -19.22 17.38 -7.21
N ALA A 351 -19.58 16.34 -7.97
CA ALA A 351 -20.82 16.36 -8.77
C ALA A 351 -22.09 16.19 -7.93
N LEU A 352 -22.00 15.49 -6.80
CA LEU A 352 -23.15 15.14 -5.97
C LEU A 352 -23.01 15.69 -4.53
N ALA A 353 -22.15 15.05 -3.73
CA ALA A 353 -21.89 15.41 -2.35
C ALA A 353 -20.62 14.70 -1.85
N PRO A 354 -19.97 15.13 -0.74
CA PRO A 354 -18.84 14.42 -0.17
C PRO A 354 -19.10 12.93 0.10
N SER A 355 -20.31 12.58 0.54
CA SER A 355 -20.75 11.18 0.79
C SER A 355 -20.85 10.33 -0.47
N ALA A 356 -20.90 10.92 -1.67
CA ALA A 356 -20.98 10.17 -2.93
C ALA A 356 -19.75 9.27 -3.18
N LEU A 357 -18.62 9.56 -2.55
CA LEU A 357 -17.46 8.66 -2.51
C LEU A 357 -17.85 7.26 -2.04
N PHE A 358 -18.59 7.17 -0.95
CA PHE A 358 -18.98 5.91 -0.36
C PHE A 358 -20.13 5.21 -1.10
N TYR A 359 -21.02 5.96 -1.73
CA TYR A 359 -22.00 5.36 -2.66
C TYR A 359 -21.30 4.77 -3.89
N GLY A 360 -20.24 5.43 -4.39
CA GLY A 360 -19.38 4.88 -5.44
C GLY A 360 -18.69 3.60 -4.99
N TYR A 361 -18.15 3.56 -3.76
CA TYR A 361 -17.53 2.35 -3.20
C TYR A 361 -18.53 1.21 -3.07
N ALA A 362 -19.74 1.49 -2.57
CA ALA A 362 -20.80 0.49 -2.47
C ALA A 362 -21.15 -0.10 -3.83
N LEU A 363 -21.32 0.76 -4.85
CA LEU A 363 -21.61 0.32 -6.22
C LEU A 363 -20.52 -0.59 -6.79
N ILE A 364 -19.24 -0.20 -6.61
CA ILE A 364 -18.08 -0.98 -7.07
C ILE A 364 -18.01 -2.32 -6.34
N LEU A 365 -18.21 -2.33 -5.02
CA LEU A 365 -18.16 -3.55 -4.20
C LEU A 365 -19.31 -4.51 -4.52
N PHE A 366 -20.53 -4.02 -4.67
CA PHE A 366 -21.65 -4.85 -5.13
C PHE A 366 -21.45 -5.34 -6.56
N GLY A 367 -20.87 -4.51 -7.44
CA GLY A 367 -20.45 -4.89 -8.79
C GLY A 367 -19.41 -6.01 -8.78
N LEU A 368 -18.41 -5.94 -7.89
CA LEU A 368 -17.42 -7.02 -7.67
C LEU A 368 -18.12 -8.30 -7.17
N GLY A 369 -19.02 -8.18 -6.21
CA GLY A 369 -19.82 -9.33 -5.71
C GLY A 369 -20.63 -9.98 -6.83
N PHE A 370 -21.34 -9.18 -7.63
CA PHE A 370 -22.11 -9.67 -8.77
C PHE A 370 -21.22 -10.34 -9.83
N TYR A 371 -20.08 -9.71 -10.17
CA TYR A 371 -19.12 -10.29 -11.11
C TYR A 371 -18.54 -11.61 -10.60
N THR A 372 -18.19 -11.67 -9.31
CA THR A 372 -17.71 -12.90 -8.67
C THR A 372 -18.77 -14.00 -8.74
N PHE A 373 -20.04 -13.69 -8.43
CA PHE A 373 -21.16 -14.62 -8.53
C PHE A 373 -21.34 -15.12 -9.96
N TYR A 374 -21.31 -14.22 -10.95
CA TYR A 374 -21.43 -14.57 -12.37
C TYR A 374 -20.30 -15.51 -12.83
N ARG A 375 -19.06 -15.23 -12.43
CA ARG A 375 -17.89 -16.07 -12.76
C ARG A 375 -17.99 -17.46 -12.14
N ARG A 376 -18.55 -17.57 -10.95
CA ARG A 376 -18.80 -18.86 -10.29
C ARG A 376 -19.84 -19.72 -11.00
N LEU A 377 -20.79 -19.09 -11.67
CA LEU A 377 -21.76 -19.85 -12.48
C LEU A 377 -21.16 -20.39 -13.78
N GLN A 378 -20.12 -19.74 -14.29
CA GLN A 378 -19.46 -20.15 -15.53
C GLN A 378 -18.33 -21.15 -15.35
N ASN A 379 -17.59 -21.05 -14.24
CA ASN A 379 -16.41 -21.87 -13.97
C ASN A 379 -16.61 -22.70 -12.73
N THR A 380 -16.15 -23.96 -12.75
CA THR A 380 -16.09 -24.77 -11.54
C THR A 380 -15.05 -24.18 -10.60
N PRO A 381 -15.42 -23.79 -9.39
CA PRO A 381 -14.46 -23.26 -8.41
C PRO A 381 -13.45 -24.33 -8.00
N ILE A 382 -12.23 -23.90 -7.68
CA ILE A 382 -11.19 -24.76 -7.11
C ILE A 382 -11.64 -25.22 -5.73
N THR A 383 -11.49 -26.51 -5.44
CA THR A 383 -11.84 -27.09 -4.13
C THR A 383 -10.87 -26.60 -3.04
N VAL A 384 -11.30 -26.60 -1.78
CA VAL A 384 -10.47 -26.12 -0.67
C VAL A 384 -9.18 -26.93 -0.54
N GLU A 385 -9.23 -28.22 -0.89
CA GLU A 385 -8.06 -29.14 -0.85
C GLU A 385 -7.01 -28.83 -1.92
N GLU A 386 -7.40 -28.13 -3.00
CA GLU A 386 -6.52 -27.76 -4.11
C GLU A 386 -6.00 -26.30 -3.97
N GLN A 387 -6.48 -25.55 -2.97
CA GLN A 387 -6.06 -24.19 -2.73
C GLN A 387 -4.65 -24.13 -2.11
N THR A 388 -3.86 -23.15 -2.52
CA THR A 388 -2.58 -22.81 -1.85
C THR A 388 -2.85 -22.10 -0.52
N ASP A 389 -1.88 -22.06 0.39
CA ASP A 389 -2.00 -21.31 1.64
C ASP A 389 -2.25 -19.82 1.38
N PHE A 390 -3.14 -19.21 2.18
CA PHE A 390 -3.41 -17.78 2.05
C PHE A 390 -2.30 -16.96 2.70
N VAL A 391 -1.81 -15.97 1.96
CA VAL A 391 -0.82 -15.01 2.46
C VAL A 391 -1.35 -13.60 2.27
N VAL A 392 -1.31 -12.79 3.33
CA VAL A 392 -1.66 -11.38 3.27
C VAL A 392 -0.62 -10.66 2.42
N THR A 393 -1.03 -10.10 1.30
CA THR A 393 -0.13 -9.44 0.34
C THR A 393 -0.58 -7.99 0.13
N VAL A 394 0.36 -7.05 0.14
CA VAL A 394 0.12 -5.65 -0.21
C VAL A 394 0.70 -5.34 -1.57
N PRO A 395 0.06 -4.50 -2.39
CA PRO A 395 0.46 -4.22 -3.77
C PRO A 395 1.54 -3.14 -3.86
N GLU A 396 2.57 -3.19 -3.02
CA GLU A 396 3.56 -2.12 -2.91
C GLU A 396 4.73 -2.28 -3.87
N SER A 397 5.18 -3.51 -4.17
CA SER A 397 6.20 -3.74 -5.18
C SER A 397 6.17 -5.13 -5.82
N GLN A 398 6.91 -5.29 -6.95
CA GLN A 398 7.11 -6.58 -7.61
C GLN A 398 7.97 -7.52 -6.76
N VAL A 399 8.91 -6.98 -6.00
CA VAL A 399 9.83 -7.74 -5.15
C VAL A 399 9.10 -8.35 -3.96
N ALA A 400 7.99 -7.75 -3.51
CA ALA A 400 7.14 -8.36 -2.48
C ALA A 400 6.64 -9.76 -2.89
N SER A 401 6.46 -10.03 -4.20
CA SER A 401 6.07 -11.34 -4.69
C SER A 401 7.20 -12.38 -4.67
N GLU A 402 8.45 -11.96 -4.78
CA GLU A 402 9.63 -12.83 -4.60
C GLU A 402 9.84 -13.20 -3.12
N PHE A 403 9.41 -12.31 -2.24
CA PHE A 403 9.42 -12.50 -0.79
C PHE A 403 8.22 -13.32 -0.28
N ASP A 404 7.27 -13.67 -1.15
CA ASP A 404 6.10 -14.48 -0.81
C ASP A 404 6.56 -15.90 -0.40
N PRO A 405 6.14 -16.42 0.77
CA PRO A 405 6.55 -17.74 1.27
C PRO A 405 6.12 -18.91 0.37
N ARG A 406 5.30 -18.67 -0.64
CA ARG A 406 4.84 -19.65 -1.62
C ARG A 406 5.77 -19.78 -2.85
N THR A 407 6.77 -18.90 -2.98
CA THR A 407 7.82 -19.04 -3.99
C THR A 407 8.86 -20.01 -3.44
N GLU A 408 8.91 -21.23 -3.97
CA GLU A 408 9.97 -22.20 -3.71
C GLU A 408 11.16 -21.90 -4.64
N ASP A 409 12.38 -22.28 -4.21
CA ASP A 409 13.64 -22.28 -4.98
C ASP A 409 14.34 -20.92 -5.18
N THR A 410 14.69 -20.25 -4.10
CA THR A 410 15.91 -19.44 -4.11
C THR A 410 16.98 -20.17 -3.32
N ASP A 411 18.17 -20.36 -3.90
CA ASP A 411 19.34 -20.82 -3.15
C ASP A 411 19.51 -19.88 -1.94
N ASP A 412 19.44 -20.45 -0.72
CA ASP A 412 19.59 -19.69 0.51
C ASP A 412 20.99 -19.03 0.52
N ILE A 413 21.04 -17.73 0.35
CA ILE A 413 22.30 -16.97 0.53
C ILE A 413 22.55 -16.88 2.03
N PRO A 414 23.69 -17.41 2.53
CA PRO A 414 24.01 -17.28 3.95
C PRO A 414 23.99 -15.80 4.36
N ILE A 415 23.25 -15.48 5.43
CA ILE A 415 23.11 -14.09 5.92
C ILE A 415 24.50 -13.47 6.22
N GLU A 416 25.48 -14.31 6.54
CA GLU A 416 26.86 -13.90 6.79
C GLU A 416 27.51 -13.28 5.56
N ASP A 417 27.17 -13.75 4.36
CA ASP A 417 27.67 -13.19 3.08
C ASP A 417 27.02 -11.85 2.71
N LEU A 418 25.90 -11.52 3.32
CA LEU A 418 25.21 -10.22 3.15
C LEU A 418 25.69 -9.15 4.15
N ILE A 419 26.60 -9.48 5.05
CA ILE A 419 27.16 -8.57 6.06
C ILE A 419 28.62 -8.32 5.75
N ARG A 420 29.01 -7.07 5.50
CA ARG A 420 30.43 -6.69 5.36
C ARG A 420 31.20 -7.04 6.64
N GLU A 421 32.17 -7.93 6.54
CA GLU A 421 33.18 -8.04 7.58
C GLU A 421 33.96 -6.73 7.72
N PRO A 422 34.36 -6.33 8.96
CA PRO A 422 35.24 -5.19 9.14
C PRO A 422 36.53 -5.49 8.40
N GLU A 423 36.90 -4.63 7.43
CA GLU A 423 38.24 -4.67 6.84
C GLU A 423 39.25 -4.70 7.99
N ALA A 424 40.10 -5.73 8.03
CA ALA A 424 41.19 -5.77 9.00
C ALA A 424 42.02 -4.50 8.82
N PRO A 425 42.40 -3.77 9.90
CA PRO A 425 43.20 -2.59 9.76
C PRO A 425 44.49 -2.96 9.03
N ASN A 426 44.73 -2.34 7.88
CA ASN A 426 46.00 -2.46 7.16
C ASN A 426 47.12 -2.13 8.15
N LYS A 427 47.95 -3.15 8.44
CA LYS A 427 49.16 -3.00 9.26
C LYS A 427 50.22 -2.18 8.53
#